data_7e79a34f83c3ca9402a719bf7524bc47
#
_entry.id   7e79a34f83c3ca9402a719bf7524bc47
#
_cell.length_a   1.000
_cell.length_b   1.000
_cell.length_c   1.000
_cell.angle_alpha   90.00
_cell.angle_beta   90.00
_cell.angle_gamma   90.00
#
_symmetry.space_group_name_H-M   'P 1'
#
loop_
_entity.id
_entity.type
_entity.pdbx_description
1 polymer ?
#
loop_
_entity_poly.entity_id
_entity_poly.type
_entity_poly.pdbx_seq_one_letter_code
_entity_poly.pdbx_strand_id
1 'polypeptide(L)'
;TDAAFPINHMHWLAHLDTIGAASQAILSGYLGGVFLGGVFLRPEHLTMPRPDDYREPIVRRLTGAGGLWDLALSDAWRGRLRDAYARSVEDFRRRIGERGAANELDRMYMHTDERRFTNLGNLGMIGSVADVKFPFGDYDLLDLYARTPPEWRLGSRLYREMLCRAMPELLDIPVISANT
;
A
#
# COMPACT_ATOMS: atom_id res chain seq x y z
N THR A 1 -10.99 9.38 15.13
CA THR A 1 -9.89 8.44 15.41
C THR A 1 -10.20 7.13 14.72
N ASP A 2 -9.54 6.88 13.61
CA ASP A 2 -9.61 5.59 12.90
C ASP A 2 -8.96 4.50 13.76
N ALA A 3 -9.74 3.90 14.63
CA ALA A 3 -9.31 2.85 15.56
C ALA A 3 -9.09 1.48 14.88
N ALA A 4 -8.89 1.45 13.57
CA ALA A 4 -8.59 0.21 12.85
C ALA A 4 -7.10 -0.11 12.97
N PHE A 5 -6.70 -0.63 14.11
CA PHE A 5 -5.39 -1.24 14.28
C PHE A 5 -5.35 -2.53 13.47
N PRO A 6 -4.43 -2.69 12.51
CA PRO A 6 -4.34 -3.94 11.76
C PRO A 6 -3.91 -5.05 12.72
N ILE A 7 -4.81 -5.96 13.01
CA ILE A 7 -4.58 -7.10 13.93
C ILE A 7 -3.32 -7.90 13.56
N ASN A 8 -3.00 -7.98 12.27
CA ASN A 8 -1.81 -8.65 11.76
C ASN A 8 -0.48 -8.00 12.19
N HIS A 9 -0.49 -6.78 12.71
CA HIS A 9 0.71 -6.11 13.21
C HIS A 9 0.86 -6.16 14.74
N MET A 10 -0.11 -6.72 15.45
CA MET A 10 -0.08 -6.80 16.93
C MET A 10 1.10 -7.62 17.49
N HIS A 11 1.69 -8.50 16.69
CA HIS A 11 2.89 -9.24 17.09
C HIS A 11 4.08 -8.32 17.42
N TRP A 12 4.14 -7.11 16.85
CA TRP A 12 5.19 -6.14 17.17
C TRP A 12 5.14 -5.69 18.63
N LEU A 13 3.95 -5.65 19.24
CA LEU A 13 3.81 -5.25 20.64
C LEU A 13 4.63 -6.13 21.61
N ALA A 14 4.74 -7.42 21.31
CA ALA A 14 5.51 -8.34 22.12
C ALA A 14 7.03 -8.11 22.05
N HIS A 15 7.49 -7.31 21.09
CA HIS A 15 8.91 -7.09 20.83
C HIS A 15 9.35 -5.63 21.06
N LEU A 16 8.46 -4.72 21.45
CA LEU A 16 8.80 -3.31 21.59
C LEU A 16 9.94 -3.06 22.58
N ASP A 17 9.92 -3.71 23.74
CA ASP A 17 10.98 -3.57 24.74
C ASP A 17 12.34 -4.03 24.19
N THR A 18 12.35 -5.14 23.46
CA THR A 18 13.56 -5.67 22.82
C THR A 18 14.08 -4.71 21.76
N ILE A 19 13.19 -4.13 20.96
CA ILE A 19 13.52 -3.16 19.90
C ILE A 19 14.12 -1.90 20.54
N GLY A 20 13.43 -1.32 21.54
CA GLY A 20 13.89 -0.10 22.22
C GLY A 20 15.23 -0.29 22.94
N ALA A 21 15.49 -1.47 23.49
CA ALA A 21 16.77 -1.78 24.11
C ALA A 21 17.89 -2.01 23.08
N ALA A 22 17.57 -2.53 21.89
CA ALA A 22 18.55 -2.88 20.87
C ALA A 22 18.94 -1.73 19.96
N SER A 23 18.06 -0.72 19.77
CA SER A 23 18.32 0.35 18.80
C SER A 23 17.58 1.65 19.14
N GLN A 24 18.29 2.77 18.98
CA GLN A 24 17.70 4.10 19.12
C GLN A 24 16.97 4.54 17.84
N ALA A 25 17.33 3.98 16.69
CA ALA A 25 16.73 4.31 15.40
C ALA A 25 16.58 3.07 14.52
N ILE A 26 15.50 3.04 13.77
CA ILE A 26 15.19 1.97 12.82
C ILE A 26 14.97 2.55 11.44
N LEU A 27 15.63 1.98 10.44
CA LEU A 27 15.39 2.28 9.04
C LEU A 27 14.32 1.35 8.49
N SER A 28 13.18 1.90 8.09
CA SER A 28 12.07 1.14 7.53
C SER A 28 12.06 1.21 6.00
N GLY A 29 12.02 0.04 5.35
CA GLY A 29 11.82 -0.10 3.91
C GLY A 29 10.35 0.02 3.46
N TYR A 30 9.48 0.45 4.34
CA TYR A 30 8.05 0.57 4.04
C TYR A 30 7.77 1.51 2.86
N LEU A 31 6.73 1.26 2.10
CA LEU A 31 6.38 1.86 0.81
C LEU A 31 7.31 1.52 -0.36
N GLY A 32 8.51 0.97 -0.15
CA GLY A 32 9.40 0.58 -1.25
C GLY A 32 8.75 -0.38 -2.24
N GLY A 33 7.97 -1.34 -1.75
CA GLY A 33 7.20 -2.27 -2.59
C GLY A 33 6.11 -1.59 -3.43
N VAL A 34 5.48 -0.54 -2.90
CA VAL A 34 4.47 0.23 -3.62
C VAL A 34 5.13 1.08 -4.69
N PHE A 35 6.15 1.87 -4.32
CA PHE A 35 6.79 2.83 -5.22
C PHE A 35 7.63 2.17 -6.31
N LEU A 36 8.44 1.22 -5.93
CA LEU A 36 9.39 0.59 -6.86
C LEU A 36 8.89 -0.73 -7.42
N GLY A 37 7.98 -1.38 -6.70
CA GLY A 37 7.49 -2.72 -7.03
C GLY A 37 6.12 -2.77 -7.69
N GLY A 38 5.32 -1.70 -7.60
CA GLY A 38 3.96 -1.67 -8.13
C GLY A 38 3.09 -2.81 -7.61
N VAL A 39 3.19 -3.11 -6.31
CA VAL A 39 2.59 -4.29 -5.67
C VAL A 39 1.07 -4.39 -5.86
N PHE A 40 0.40 -3.27 -6.09
CA PHE A 40 -1.04 -3.22 -6.35
C PHE A 40 -1.39 -3.22 -7.83
N LEU A 41 -0.40 -3.03 -8.71
CA LEU A 41 -0.60 -2.98 -10.15
C LEU A 41 -0.67 -4.37 -10.76
N ARG A 42 -1.52 -4.50 -11.77
CA ARG A 42 -1.65 -5.67 -12.63
C ARG A 42 -1.64 -5.21 -14.09
N PRO A 43 -1.26 -6.07 -15.04
CA PRO A 43 -1.23 -5.73 -16.46
C PRO A 43 -2.54 -5.13 -16.97
N GLU A 44 -3.67 -5.66 -16.53
CA GLU A 44 -5.00 -5.18 -16.92
C GLU A 44 -5.25 -3.71 -16.53
N HIS A 45 -4.64 -3.22 -15.45
CA HIS A 45 -4.80 -1.83 -15.02
C HIS A 45 -4.17 -0.82 -15.98
N LEU A 46 -3.19 -1.25 -16.80
CA LEU A 46 -2.57 -0.40 -17.82
C LEU A 46 -3.48 -0.15 -19.03
N THR A 47 -4.38 -1.09 -19.30
CA THR A 47 -5.25 -1.09 -20.49
C THR A 47 -6.71 -0.78 -20.19
N MET A 48 -7.08 -0.67 -18.93
CA MET A 48 -8.45 -0.32 -18.53
C MET A 48 -8.83 1.06 -19.05
N PRO A 49 -9.86 1.18 -19.91
CA PRO A 49 -10.17 2.42 -20.60
C PRO A 49 -10.76 3.50 -19.68
N ARG A 50 -11.34 3.10 -18.55
CA ARG A 50 -11.97 4.03 -17.60
C ARG A 50 -11.88 3.55 -16.17
N PRO A 51 -11.79 4.50 -15.23
CA PRO A 51 -11.85 4.22 -13.80
C PRO A 51 -13.09 3.46 -13.31
N ASP A 52 -14.20 3.52 -14.00
CA ASP A 52 -15.44 2.83 -13.60
C ASP A 52 -15.30 1.31 -13.66
N ASP A 53 -14.47 0.80 -14.56
CA ASP A 53 -14.29 -0.64 -14.77
C ASP A 53 -13.59 -1.32 -13.58
N TYR A 54 -12.81 -0.59 -12.79
CA TYR A 54 -12.13 -1.12 -11.61
C TYR A 54 -12.80 -0.72 -10.27
N ARG A 55 -13.82 0.11 -10.31
CA ARG A 55 -14.52 0.55 -9.10
C ARG A 55 -15.05 -0.61 -8.27
N GLU A 56 -15.71 -1.56 -8.91
CA GLU A 56 -16.26 -2.73 -8.22
C GLU A 56 -15.17 -3.65 -7.64
N PRO A 57 -14.10 -4.01 -8.36
CA PRO A 57 -12.98 -4.75 -7.78
C PRO A 57 -12.35 -4.06 -6.56
N ILE A 58 -12.20 -2.74 -6.60
CA ILE A 58 -11.67 -1.97 -5.48
C ILE A 58 -12.62 -2.00 -4.28
N VAL A 59 -13.89 -1.68 -4.50
CA VAL A 59 -14.90 -1.70 -3.45
C VAL A 59 -14.95 -3.10 -2.81
N ARG A 60 -14.95 -4.15 -3.64
CA ARG A 60 -14.93 -5.53 -3.16
C ARG A 60 -13.71 -5.83 -2.30
N ARG A 61 -12.52 -5.40 -2.70
CA ARG A 61 -11.29 -5.61 -1.94
C ARG A 61 -11.30 -4.84 -0.63
N LEU A 62 -11.68 -3.57 -0.63
CA LEU A 62 -11.72 -2.72 0.56
C LEU A 62 -12.81 -3.13 1.55
N THR A 63 -13.90 -3.71 1.07
CA THR A 63 -14.98 -4.21 1.94
C THR A 63 -14.76 -5.63 2.44
N GLY A 64 -13.67 -6.29 2.02
CA GLY A 64 -13.40 -7.69 2.38
C GLY A 64 -14.50 -8.64 1.91
N ALA A 65 -15.12 -8.36 0.74
CA ALA A 65 -16.18 -9.19 0.19
C ALA A 65 -15.68 -10.64 0.01
N GLY A 66 -16.32 -11.56 0.71
CA GLY A 66 -15.92 -12.97 0.82
C GLY A 66 -15.29 -13.35 2.16
N GLY A 67 -15.27 -12.43 3.14
CA GLY A 67 -14.71 -12.68 4.47
C GLY A 67 -15.75 -12.62 5.60
N LEU A 68 -15.26 -12.37 6.81
CA LEU A 68 -16.06 -12.26 8.04
C LEU A 68 -17.26 -11.30 7.95
N TRP A 69 -17.20 -10.32 7.05
CA TRP A 69 -18.27 -9.35 6.83
C TRP A 69 -19.54 -10.00 6.32
N ASP A 70 -19.44 -11.01 5.44
CA ASP A 70 -20.60 -11.73 4.92
C ASP A 70 -21.29 -12.58 5.99
N LEU A 71 -20.53 -12.98 7.01
CA LEU A 71 -21.03 -13.73 8.15
C LEU A 71 -21.54 -12.84 9.29
N ALA A 72 -20.91 -11.67 9.48
CA ALA A 72 -21.17 -10.81 10.64
C ALA A 72 -22.22 -9.72 10.39
N LEU A 73 -22.47 -9.35 9.13
CA LEU A 73 -23.34 -8.23 8.80
C LEU A 73 -24.63 -8.67 8.07
N SER A 74 -25.75 -8.05 8.41
CA SER A 74 -26.98 -8.20 7.63
C SER A 74 -26.84 -7.60 6.23
N ASP A 75 -27.67 -8.05 5.27
CA ASP A 75 -27.70 -7.55 3.90
C ASP A 75 -27.86 -6.02 3.83
N ALA A 76 -28.69 -5.46 4.69
CA ALA A 76 -28.93 -4.02 4.77
C ALA A 76 -27.65 -3.27 5.16
N TRP A 77 -26.86 -3.79 6.10
CA TRP A 77 -25.59 -3.20 6.50
C TRP A 77 -24.53 -3.37 5.43
N ARG A 78 -24.46 -4.54 4.78
CA ARG A 78 -23.54 -4.76 3.66
C ARG A 78 -23.81 -3.77 2.53
N GLY A 79 -25.09 -3.55 2.17
CA GLY A 79 -25.48 -2.55 1.20
C GLY A 79 -25.02 -1.14 1.58
N ARG A 80 -25.31 -0.70 2.80
CA ARG A 80 -24.88 0.63 3.29
C ARG A 80 -23.36 0.83 3.25
N LEU A 81 -22.60 -0.18 3.65
CA LEU A 81 -21.13 -0.12 3.61
C LEU A 81 -20.63 -0.03 2.17
N ARG A 82 -21.14 -0.88 1.27
CA ARG A 82 -20.78 -0.83 -0.15
C ARG A 82 -21.04 0.55 -0.75
N ASP A 83 -22.20 1.14 -0.48
CA ASP A 83 -22.55 2.48 -0.96
C ASP A 83 -21.65 3.56 -0.34
N ALA A 84 -21.33 3.45 0.94
CA ALA A 84 -20.43 4.39 1.59
C ALA A 84 -19.01 4.33 1.00
N TYR A 85 -18.48 3.13 0.75
CA TYR A 85 -17.21 2.95 0.07
C TYR A 85 -17.23 3.46 -1.37
N ALA A 86 -18.29 3.17 -2.12
CA ALA A 86 -18.44 3.65 -3.48
C ALA A 86 -18.42 5.19 -3.54
N ARG A 87 -19.11 5.85 -2.60
CA ARG A 87 -19.04 7.32 -2.47
C ARG A 87 -17.66 7.81 -2.10
N SER A 88 -16.98 7.15 -1.18
CA SER A 88 -15.59 7.52 -0.78
C SER A 88 -14.61 7.39 -1.93
N VAL A 89 -14.72 6.34 -2.75
CA VAL A 89 -13.90 6.17 -3.95
C VAL A 89 -14.17 7.30 -4.95
N GLU A 90 -15.43 7.66 -5.17
CA GLU A 90 -15.79 8.73 -6.09
C GLU A 90 -15.32 10.11 -5.59
N ASP A 91 -15.44 10.39 -4.29
CA ASP A 91 -14.92 11.60 -3.68
C ASP A 91 -13.39 11.70 -3.81
N PHE A 92 -12.72 10.58 -3.61
CA PHE A 92 -11.28 10.51 -3.79
C PHE A 92 -10.86 10.79 -5.23
N ARG A 93 -11.51 10.13 -6.20
CA ARG A 93 -11.25 10.34 -7.63
C ARG A 93 -11.39 11.81 -8.02
N ARG A 94 -12.44 12.48 -7.57
CA ARG A 94 -12.64 13.91 -7.81
C ARG A 94 -11.50 14.78 -7.28
N ARG A 95 -10.90 14.40 -6.16
CA ARG A 95 -9.79 15.15 -5.56
C ARG A 95 -8.47 14.96 -6.27
N ILE A 96 -8.17 13.74 -6.75
CA ILE A 96 -6.88 13.43 -7.38
C ILE A 96 -6.82 13.77 -8.86
N GLY A 97 -7.95 14.02 -9.49
CA GLY A 97 -8.09 14.21 -10.94
C GLY A 97 -7.88 12.93 -11.75
N GLU A 98 -8.28 12.94 -12.99
CA GLU A 98 -8.13 11.80 -13.90
C GLU A 98 -6.67 11.63 -14.34
N ARG A 99 -6.08 10.47 -14.01
CA ARG A 99 -4.68 10.13 -14.34
C ARG A 99 -4.51 8.71 -14.90
N GLY A 100 -5.60 8.10 -15.34
CA GLY A 100 -5.65 6.70 -15.79
C GLY A 100 -5.78 5.71 -14.63
N ALA A 101 -6.38 4.55 -14.90
CA ALA A 101 -6.78 3.54 -13.91
C ALA A 101 -5.63 3.11 -12.99
N ALA A 102 -4.45 2.83 -13.53
CA ALA A 102 -3.30 2.39 -12.74
C ALA A 102 -2.85 3.45 -11.72
N ASN A 103 -2.77 4.71 -12.12
CA ASN A 103 -2.35 5.80 -11.22
C ASN A 103 -3.39 6.12 -10.16
N GLU A 104 -4.68 6.08 -10.51
CA GLU A 104 -5.75 6.28 -9.54
C GLU A 104 -5.77 5.15 -8.50
N LEU A 105 -5.59 3.91 -8.94
CA LEU A 105 -5.54 2.74 -8.08
C LEU A 105 -4.40 2.84 -7.07
N ASP A 106 -3.19 3.09 -7.52
CA ASP A 106 -2.03 3.24 -6.65
C ASP A 106 -2.21 4.36 -5.63
N ARG A 107 -2.66 5.54 -6.08
CA ARG A 107 -2.92 6.66 -5.18
C ARG A 107 -3.99 6.34 -4.15
N MET A 108 -5.03 5.62 -4.56
CA MET A 108 -6.08 5.24 -3.63
C MET A 108 -5.53 4.29 -2.56
N TYR A 109 -4.73 3.28 -2.93
CA TYR A 109 -4.08 2.39 -1.96
C TYR A 109 -3.15 3.15 -1.01
N MET A 110 -2.37 4.10 -1.52
CA MET A 110 -1.51 4.93 -0.68
C MET A 110 -2.31 5.74 0.35
N HIS A 111 -3.44 6.29 -0.03
CA HIS A 111 -4.25 7.12 0.86
C HIS A 111 -5.15 6.33 1.82
N THR A 112 -5.45 5.08 1.51
CA THR A 112 -6.31 4.21 2.33
C THR A 112 -5.49 3.20 3.11
N ASP A 113 -4.99 2.17 2.45
CA ASP A 113 -4.30 1.05 3.08
C ASP A 113 -2.95 1.48 3.64
N GLU A 114 -2.08 2.03 2.80
CA GLU A 114 -0.71 2.35 3.19
C GLU A 114 -0.65 3.41 4.30
N ARG A 115 -1.47 4.44 4.22
CA ARG A 115 -1.55 5.44 5.29
C ARG A 115 -1.92 4.82 6.64
N ARG A 116 -2.86 3.87 6.65
CA ARG A 116 -3.27 3.19 7.87
C ARG A 116 -2.21 2.24 8.37
N PHE A 117 -1.64 1.42 7.48
CA PHE A 117 -0.57 0.51 7.82
C PHE A 117 0.68 1.24 8.31
N THR A 118 1.04 2.36 7.68
CA THR A 118 2.21 3.15 8.04
C THR A 118 2.02 3.85 9.38
N ASN A 119 0.94 4.63 9.53
CA ASN A 119 0.78 5.49 10.69
C ASN A 119 0.21 4.76 11.92
N LEU A 120 -0.64 3.77 11.71
CA LEU A 120 -1.34 3.06 12.78
C LEU A 120 -0.85 1.62 12.96
N GLY A 121 -0.02 1.13 12.05
CA GLY A 121 0.54 -0.20 12.07
C GLY A 121 1.89 -0.27 12.80
N ASN A 122 2.78 -1.11 12.29
CA ASN A 122 4.08 -1.39 12.89
C ASN A 122 4.96 -0.13 13.09
N LEU A 123 4.94 0.81 12.15
CA LEU A 123 5.76 2.03 12.27
C LEU A 123 5.30 2.92 13.41
N GLY A 124 4.00 3.09 13.60
CA GLY A 124 3.44 3.83 14.73
C GLY A 124 3.77 3.17 16.07
N MET A 125 3.71 1.83 16.14
CA MET A 125 4.08 1.08 17.34
C MET A 125 5.59 1.17 17.64
N ILE A 126 6.43 0.91 16.67
CA ILE A 126 7.89 0.98 16.82
C ILE A 126 8.33 2.40 17.18
N GLY A 127 7.67 3.41 16.61
CA GLY A 127 7.91 4.83 16.90
C GLY A 127 7.68 5.23 18.36
N SER A 128 7.02 4.37 19.18
CA SER A 128 6.89 4.60 20.62
C SER A 128 8.17 4.27 21.41
N VAL A 129 9.10 3.50 20.84
CA VAL A 129 10.31 3.01 21.53
C VAL A 129 11.61 3.33 20.77
N ALA A 130 11.55 3.67 19.49
CA ALA A 130 12.70 3.99 18.66
C ALA A 130 12.37 5.08 17.62
N ASP A 131 13.36 5.83 17.16
CA ASP A 131 13.19 6.82 16.08
C ASP A 131 13.07 6.08 14.73
N VAL A 132 11.92 6.16 14.09
CA VAL A 132 11.68 5.48 12.82
C VAL A 132 12.06 6.39 11.66
N LYS A 133 13.08 6.03 10.93
CA LYS A 133 13.47 6.66 9.67
C LYS A 133 12.78 5.95 8.51
N PHE A 134 12.15 6.74 7.66
CA PHE A 134 11.26 6.29 6.61
C PHE A 134 11.64 6.90 5.25
N PRO A 135 12.68 6.39 4.57
CA PRO A 135 13.23 7.01 3.35
C PRO A 135 12.22 7.09 2.20
N PHE A 136 11.37 6.07 2.05
CA PHE A 136 10.35 6.06 0.99
C PHE A 136 9.18 7.02 1.22
N GLY A 137 9.12 7.66 2.39
CA GLY A 137 8.19 8.76 2.67
C GLY A 137 8.73 10.14 2.30
N ASP A 138 9.94 10.21 1.75
CA ASP A 138 10.52 11.45 1.27
C ASP A 138 9.70 12.07 0.12
N TYR A 139 9.46 13.38 0.19
CA TYR A 139 8.59 14.06 -0.77
C TYR A 139 9.16 14.07 -2.19
N ASP A 140 10.47 14.13 -2.36
CA ASP A 140 11.11 14.09 -3.68
C ASP A 140 10.93 12.72 -4.33
N LEU A 141 11.00 11.65 -3.53
CA LEU A 141 10.70 10.29 -3.99
C LEU A 141 9.22 10.11 -4.31
N LEU A 142 8.31 10.68 -3.52
CA LEU A 142 6.88 10.67 -3.80
C LEU A 142 6.56 11.38 -5.11
N ASP A 143 7.19 12.53 -5.37
CA ASP A 143 7.05 13.29 -6.60
C ASP A 143 7.63 12.55 -7.81
N LEU A 144 8.78 11.90 -7.65
CA LEU A 144 9.36 11.04 -8.68
C LEU A 144 8.41 9.88 -9.02
N TYR A 145 7.90 9.21 -7.99
CA TYR A 145 6.93 8.14 -8.16
C TYR A 145 5.67 8.60 -8.90
N ALA A 146 5.12 9.74 -8.52
CA ALA A 146 3.92 10.30 -9.16
C ALA A 146 4.12 10.60 -10.65
N ARG A 147 5.35 10.87 -11.08
CA ARG A 147 5.74 11.12 -12.47
C ARG A 147 6.19 9.86 -13.21
N THR A 148 6.51 8.78 -12.50
CA THR A 148 6.94 7.53 -13.12
C THR A 148 5.77 6.83 -13.81
N PRO A 149 5.87 6.52 -15.11
CA PRO A 149 4.84 5.78 -15.82
C PRO A 149 4.52 4.45 -15.14
N PRO A 150 3.25 4.01 -15.08
CA PRO A 150 2.87 2.78 -14.39
C PRO A 150 3.51 1.52 -14.98
N GLU A 151 3.87 1.52 -16.25
CA GLU A 151 4.57 0.42 -16.93
C GLU A 151 5.94 0.12 -16.35
N TRP A 152 6.60 1.15 -15.79
CA TRP A 152 7.88 0.99 -15.11
C TRP A 152 7.74 0.45 -13.68
N ARG A 153 6.61 0.68 -13.05
CA ARG A 153 6.32 0.19 -11.70
C ARG A 153 5.84 -1.25 -11.70
N LEU A 154 5.08 -1.64 -12.74
CA LEU A 154 4.52 -2.98 -12.88
C LEU A 154 5.60 -4.06 -12.81
N GLY A 155 5.37 -5.08 -11.98
CA GLY A 155 6.24 -6.24 -11.84
C GLY A 155 7.66 -5.89 -11.38
N SER A 156 7.81 -4.82 -10.59
CA SER A 156 9.10 -4.36 -10.04
C SER A 156 10.15 -4.01 -11.11
N ARG A 157 9.72 -3.61 -12.31
CA ARG A 157 10.64 -3.31 -13.42
C ARG A 157 11.61 -2.18 -13.05
N LEU A 158 11.08 -1.07 -12.52
CA LEU A 158 11.91 0.07 -12.08
C LEU A 158 12.93 -0.37 -11.03
N TYR A 159 12.49 -1.13 -10.04
CA TYR A 159 13.35 -1.63 -8.97
C TYR A 159 14.50 -2.49 -9.52
N ARG A 160 14.18 -3.43 -10.41
CA ARG A 160 15.20 -4.29 -11.03
C ARG A 160 16.20 -3.50 -11.88
N GLU A 161 15.73 -2.55 -12.68
CA GLU A 161 16.61 -1.69 -13.48
C GLU A 161 17.53 -0.83 -12.59
N MET A 162 16.99 -0.33 -11.49
CA MET A 162 17.76 0.42 -10.52
C MET A 162 18.87 -0.45 -9.90
N LEU A 163 18.54 -1.66 -9.45
CA LEU A 163 19.51 -2.61 -8.90
C LEU A 163 20.57 -2.98 -9.94
N CYS A 164 20.18 -3.31 -11.15
CA CYS A 164 21.13 -3.65 -12.23
C CYS A 164 22.17 -2.55 -12.50
N ARG A 165 21.76 -1.29 -12.34
CA ARG A 165 22.64 -0.14 -12.63
C ARG A 165 23.45 0.35 -11.42
N ALA A 166 22.84 0.38 -10.25
CA ALA A 166 23.42 0.99 -9.07
C ALA A 166 24.11 -0.01 -8.14
N MET A 167 23.63 -1.25 -8.08
CA MET A 167 24.07 -2.28 -7.14
C MET A 167 23.98 -3.68 -7.78
N PRO A 168 24.68 -3.94 -8.89
CA PRO A 168 24.57 -5.22 -9.61
C PRO A 168 24.95 -6.42 -8.75
N GLU A 169 25.83 -6.25 -7.78
CA GLU A 169 26.25 -7.30 -6.83
C GLU A 169 25.09 -7.84 -5.98
N LEU A 170 24.02 -7.07 -5.79
CA LEU A 170 22.85 -7.54 -5.04
C LEU A 170 21.99 -8.50 -5.85
N LEU A 171 22.13 -8.58 -7.15
CA LEU A 171 21.38 -9.50 -8.01
C LEU A 171 21.77 -10.97 -7.81
N ASP A 172 22.98 -11.21 -7.28
CA ASP A 172 23.46 -12.56 -6.96
C ASP A 172 22.85 -13.11 -5.66
N ILE A 173 22.18 -12.25 -4.88
CA ILE A 173 21.52 -12.66 -3.64
C ILE A 173 20.19 -13.32 -3.97
N PRO A 174 20.00 -14.59 -3.58
CA PRO A 174 18.72 -15.27 -3.83
C PRO A 174 17.57 -14.55 -3.13
N VAL A 175 16.57 -14.15 -3.90
CA VAL A 175 15.34 -13.55 -3.38
C VAL A 175 14.25 -14.60 -3.37
N ILE A 176 13.64 -14.85 -2.21
CA ILE A 176 12.44 -15.67 -2.12
C ILE A 176 11.29 -14.88 -2.73
N SER A 177 10.92 -15.22 -3.95
CA SER A 177 9.73 -14.66 -4.57
C SER A 177 8.50 -15.32 -3.95
N ALA A 178 7.61 -14.51 -3.39
CA ALA A 178 6.33 -15.00 -2.86
C ALA A 178 5.35 -15.47 -3.96
N ASN A 179 5.77 -15.44 -5.22
CA ASN A 179 4.98 -15.75 -6.41
C ASN A 179 5.63 -16.88 -7.23
N THR A 180 5.87 -18.01 -6.63
CA THR A 180 6.03 -19.30 -7.33
C THR A 180 4.85 -20.19 -7.03
#